data_ef43dd06f5c12adc9320cbbce07c539b
#
_entry.id   ef43dd06f5c12adc9320cbbce07c539b
#
_cell.length_a   1.000
_cell.length_b   1.000
_cell.length_c   1.000
_cell.angle_alpha   90.00
_cell.angle_beta   90.00
_cell.angle_gamma   90.00
#
_symmetry.space_group_name_H-M   'P 1'
#
loop_
_entity.id
_entity.type
_entity.pdbx_description
1 polymer ?
#
loop_
_entity_poly.entity_id
_entity_poly.type
_entity_poly.pdbx_seq_one_letter_code
_entity_poly.pdbx_strand_id
1 'polypeptide(L)'
;DRFNGLNVESWEDLVKNIEINPNKEVSIKYIRNGGTYLTTTVLESRNINGNDLGYLGVSPVIEQQNVGIINSAIFSTKLEYEMTLAAVDGIFTLLSPENIRTLLGTYSGQDIPDESRPLSPIGLAQAGSQIADNGYVNLFSLLAFVNVFLAVFNAIPLIPLDGGRVLLSLIEGITGKKIPDKNLYPIAALVIIVFVFIGITAF
;
A
#
# COMPACT_ATOMS: atom_id res chain seq x y z
N ASP A 1 -28.63 9.57 -0.57
CA ASP A 1 -28.47 8.48 -1.53
C ASP A 1 -28.92 7.17 -0.89
N ARG A 2 -29.30 6.20 -1.72
CA ARG A 2 -29.75 4.88 -1.23
C ARG A 2 -29.10 3.76 -2.01
N PHE A 3 -28.71 2.71 -1.30
CA PHE A 3 -28.20 1.47 -1.87
C PHE A 3 -29.08 0.32 -1.39
N ASN A 4 -29.70 -0.42 -2.31
CA ASN A 4 -30.72 -1.45 -2.02
C ASN A 4 -31.83 -0.99 -1.05
N GLY A 5 -32.28 0.27 -1.18
CA GLY A 5 -33.29 0.86 -0.31
C GLY A 5 -32.76 1.34 1.05
N LEU A 6 -31.54 1.01 1.45
CA LEU A 6 -30.87 1.48 2.66
C LEU A 6 -30.32 2.90 2.45
N ASN A 7 -30.44 3.76 3.45
CA ASN A 7 -29.83 5.09 3.42
C ASN A 7 -28.29 4.95 3.52
N VAL A 8 -27.58 5.67 2.67
CA VAL A 8 -26.12 5.75 2.67
C VAL A 8 -25.74 7.16 3.14
N GLU A 9 -25.07 7.26 4.28
CA GLU A 9 -24.72 8.52 4.91
C GLU A 9 -23.24 8.87 4.71
N SER A 10 -22.38 7.87 4.54
CA SER A 10 -20.95 8.05 4.32
C SER A 10 -20.43 7.20 3.16
N TRP A 11 -19.21 7.50 2.73
CA TRP A 11 -18.48 6.68 1.74
C TRP A 11 -18.20 5.28 2.29
N GLU A 12 -17.81 5.19 3.57
CA GLU A 12 -17.53 3.95 4.26
C GLU A 12 -18.76 3.04 4.32
N ASP A 13 -19.95 3.61 4.57
CA ASP A 13 -21.22 2.87 4.53
C ASP A 13 -21.50 2.30 3.15
N LEU A 14 -21.23 3.09 2.08
CA LEU A 14 -21.40 2.64 0.71
C LEU A 14 -20.46 1.47 0.41
N VAL A 15 -19.17 1.61 0.71
CA VAL A 15 -18.15 0.57 0.49
C VAL A 15 -18.53 -0.71 1.20
N LYS A 16 -18.86 -0.64 2.49
CA LYS A 16 -19.27 -1.82 3.27
C LYS A 16 -20.47 -2.53 2.67
N ASN A 17 -21.48 -1.77 2.20
CA ASN A 17 -22.66 -2.36 1.56
C ASN A 17 -22.34 -2.99 0.19
N ILE A 18 -21.35 -2.46 -0.54
CA ILE A 18 -20.89 -3.05 -1.80
C ILE A 18 -20.15 -4.35 -1.51
N GLU A 19 -19.19 -4.34 -0.58
CA GLU A 19 -18.31 -5.48 -0.26
C GLU A 19 -19.08 -6.73 0.16
N ILE A 20 -20.14 -6.59 0.97
CA ILE A 20 -20.94 -7.72 1.46
C ILE A 20 -21.92 -8.32 0.43
N ASN A 21 -21.97 -7.78 -0.78
CA ASN A 21 -22.90 -8.20 -1.83
C ASN A 21 -22.22 -8.61 -3.15
N PRO A 22 -21.20 -9.48 -3.16
CA PRO A 22 -20.55 -9.92 -4.39
C PRO A 22 -21.55 -10.63 -5.32
N ASN A 23 -21.42 -10.39 -6.63
CA ASN A 23 -22.25 -11.01 -7.69
C ASN A 23 -23.76 -10.78 -7.55
N LYS A 24 -24.22 -9.82 -6.72
CA LYS A 24 -25.63 -9.53 -6.54
C LYS A 24 -26.06 -8.35 -7.39
N GLU A 25 -27.31 -8.39 -7.85
CA GLU A 25 -27.99 -7.26 -8.44
C GLU A 25 -28.37 -6.28 -7.33
N VAL A 26 -27.99 -5.01 -7.51
CA VAL A 26 -28.23 -3.94 -6.54
C VAL A 26 -28.89 -2.74 -7.21
N SER A 27 -29.81 -2.09 -6.49
CA SER A 27 -30.43 -0.84 -6.92
C SER A 27 -29.75 0.35 -6.27
N ILE A 28 -29.36 1.33 -7.07
CA ILE A 28 -28.65 2.53 -6.62
C ILE A 28 -29.51 3.75 -6.97
N LYS A 29 -29.90 4.48 -5.93
CA LYS A 29 -30.55 5.79 -6.09
C LYS A 29 -29.54 6.89 -5.82
N TYR A 30 -29.28 7.72 -6.84
CA TYR A 30 -28.30 8.80 -6.75
C TYR A 30 -28.85 10.11 -7.31
N ILE A 31 -28.22 11.20 -6.94
CA ILE A 31 -28.56 12.56 -7.40
C ILE A 31 -27.46 13.03 -8.35
N ARG A 32 -27.86 13.49 -9.53
CA ARG A 32 -26.96 14.10 -10.51
C ARG A 32 -27.63 15.35 -11.10
N ASN A 33 -26.94 16.49 -11.06
CA ASN A 33 -27.45 17.77 -11.58
C ASN A 33 -28.85 18.15 -11.04
N GLY A 34 -29.11 17.87 -9.75
CA GLY A 34 -30.41 18.14 -9.11
C GLY A 34 -31.53 17.15 -9.44
N GLY A 35 -31.30 16.21 -10.36
CA GLY A 35 -32.23 15.14 -10.69
C GLY A 35 -31.94 13.87 -9.88
N THR A 36 -32.98 13.17 -9.47
CA THR A 36 -32.88 11.87 -8.81
C THR A 36 -33.00 10.75 -9.83
N TYR A 37 -32.03 9.85 -9.83
CA TYR A 37 -31.97 8.70 -10.75
C TYR A 37 -31.96 7.40 -9.96
N LEU A 38 -32.56 6.38 -10.54
CA LEU A 38 -32.53 5.02 -10.04
C LEU A 38 -31.91 4.14 -11.13
N THR A 39 -30.89 3.37 -10.78
CA THR A 39 -30.27 2.41 -11.68
C THR A 39 -30.10 1.07 -10.97
N THR A 40 -30.04 0.00 -11.74
CA THR A 40 -29.77 -1.35 -11.25
C THR A 40 -28.53 -1.88 -11.95
N THR A 41 -27.62 -2.48 -11.19
CA THR A 41 -26.39 -3.08 -11.71
C THR A 41 -26.06 -4.34 -10.94
N VAL A 42 -25.26 -5.21 -11.55
CA VAL A 42 -24.71 -6.39 -10.87
C VAL A 42 -23.30 -6.02 -10.40
N LEU A 43 -23.02 -6.24 -9.12
CA LEU A 43 -21.69 -6.04 -8.56
C LEU A 43 -20.75 -7.14 -9.05
N GLU A 44 -19.55 -6.75 -9.45
CA GLU A 44 -18.46 -7.71 -9.68
C GLU A 44 -18.00 -8.33 -8.37
N SER A 45 -17.45 -9.55 -8.44
CA SER A 45 -16.78 -10.18 -7.30
C SER A 45 -15.27 -10.10 -7.50
N ARG A 46 -14.56 -9.65 -6.46
CA ARG A 46 -13.10 -9.69 -6.40
C ARG A 46 -12.67 -10.49 -5.18
N ASN A 47 -11.76 -11.42 -5.39
CA ASN A 47 -11.17 -12.18 -4.29
C ASN A 47 -10.02 -11.38 -3.69
N ILE A 48 -10.20 -10.90 -2.46
CA ILE A 48 -9.19 -10.17 -1.70
C ILE A 48 -8.90 -10.96 -0.43
N ASN A 49 -7.69 -11.43 -0.26
CA ASN A 49 -7.24 -12.22 0.91
C ASN A 49 -8.13 -13.45 1.18
N GLY A 50 -8.59 -14.15 0.14
CA GLY A 50 -9.44 -15.33 0.26
C GLY A 50 -10.92 -15.03 0.50
N ASN A 51 -11.34 -13.78 0.57
CA ASN A 51 -12.72 -13.36 0.69
C ASN A 51 -13.23 -12.77 -0.64
N ASP A 52 -14.38 -13.25 -1.09
CA ASP A 52 -15.05 -12.70 -2.25
C ASP A 52 -15.82 -11.45 -1.85
N LEU A 53 -15.32 -10.30 -2.27
CA LEU A 53 -15.91 -9.00 -1.98
C LEU A 53 -16.56 -8.41 -3.23
N GLY A 54 -17.69 -7.72 -3.04
CA GLY A 54 -18.38 -6.99 -4.11
C GLY A 54 -17.56 -5.78 -4.57
N TYR A 55 -17.64 -5.45 -5.87
CA TYR A 55 -16.95 -4.31 -6.47
C TYR A 55 -17.87 -3.56 -7.44
N LEU A 56 -17.88 -2.23 -7.35
CA LEU A 56 -18.72 -1.36 -8.19
C LEU A 56 -17.91 -0.45 -9.14
N GLY A 57 -16.62 -0.30 -8.93
CA GLY A 57 -15.76 0.56 -9.77
C GLY A 57 -16.03 2.06 -9.63
N VAL A 58 -16.48 2.52 -8.45
CA VAL A 58 -16.68 3.93 -8.12
C VAL A 58 -15.63 4.38 -7.10
N SER A 59 -15.29 5.66 -7.13
CA SER A 59 -14.37 6.28 -6.17
C SER A 59 -14.96 7.57 -5.62
N PRO A 60 -14.59 7.96 -4.39
CA PRO A 60 -15.05 9.24 -3.83
C PRO A 60 -14.42 10.40 -4.58
N VAL A 61 -15.17 11.49 -4.71
CA VAL A 61 -14.60 12.77 -5.14
C VAL A 61 -13.94 13.41 -3.92
N ILE A 62 -12.63 13.58 -3.98
CA ILE A 62 -11.88 14.25 -2.93
C ILE A 62 -12.01 15.76 -3.14
N GLU A 63 -12.79 16.44 -2.33
CA GLU A 63 -12.81 17.90 -2.30
C GLU A 63 -11.55 18.45 -1.64
N GLN A 64 -10.83 19.29 -2.36
CA GLN A 64 -9.69 20.01 -1.81
C GLN A 64 -10.18 21.16 -0.93
N GLN A 65 -10.04 21.03 0.38
CA GLN A 65 -10.35 22.09 1.34
C GLN A 65 -9.10 22.91 1.65
N ASN A 66 -9.23 24.23 1.55
CA ASN A 66 -8.17 25.16 1.94
C ASN A 66 -8.20 25.35 3.48
N VAL A 67 -7.40 24.56 4.19
CA VAL A 67 -7.41 24.51 5.66
C VAL A 67 -6.44 25.50 6.35
N GLY A 68 -5.70 26.31 5.58
CA GLY A 68 -4.68 27.22 6.09
C GLY A 68 -3.38 26.50 6.51
N ILE A 69 -2.29 27.27 6.62
CA ILE A 69 -0.92 26.72 6.79
C ILE A 69 -0.77 25.94 8.09
N ILE A 70 -1.31 26.42 9.21
CA ILE A 70 -1.17 25.78 10.53
C ILE A 70 -1.91 24.43 10.57
N ASN A 71 -3.16 24.42 10.12
CA ASN A 71 -3.95 23.20 10.08
C ASN A 71 -3.38 22.18 9.07
N SER A 72 -2.83 22.68 7.95
CA SER A 72 -2.12 21.82 6.98
C SER A 72 -0.89 21.16 7.61
N ALA A 73 -0.11 21.89 8.41
CA ALA A 73 1.06 21.34 9.10
C ALA A 73 0.67 20.24 10.11
N ILE A 74 -0.38 20.48 10.89
CA ILE A 74 -0.91 19.48 11.85
C ILE A 74 -1.41 18.24 11.11
N PHE A 75 -2.19 18.45 10.05
CA PHE A 75 -2.71 17.35 9.23
C PHE A 75 -1.58 16.55 8.58
N SER A 76 -0.58 17.23 8.01
CA SER A 76 0.58 16.57 7.37
C SER A 76 1.38 15.73 8.36
N THR A 77 1.58 16.21 9.60
CA THR A 77 2.28 15.43 10.64
C THR A 77 1.51 14.17 11.02
N LYS A 78 0.17 14.26 11.12
CA LYS A 78 -0.66 13.09 11.37
C LYS A 78 -0.61 12.10 10.21
N LEU A 79 -0.71 12.60 8.98
CA LEU A 79 -0.63 11.77 7.77
C LEU A 79 0.73 11.08 7.66
N GLU A 80 1.84 11.78 7.94
CA GLU A 80 3.19 11.20 7.95
C GLU A 80 3.32 10.09 9.00
N TYR A 81 2.74 10.27 10.18
CA TYR A 81 2.71 9.22 11.20
C TYR A 81 1.93 7.98 10.74
N GLU A 82 0.74 8.17 10.15
CA GLU A 82 -0.06 7.07 9.60
C GLU A 82 0.66 6.36 8.45
N MET A 83 1.28 7.10 7.54
CA MET A 83 2.11 6.55 6.46
C MET A 83 3.31 5.75 7.01
N THR A 84 3.94 6.23 8.07
CA THR A 84 5.05 5.52 8.72
C THR A 84 4.60 4.19 9.30
N LEU A 85 3.46 4.16 10.02
CA LEU A 85 2.89 2.92 10.54
C LEU A 85 2.51 1.96 9.41
N ALA A 86 1.89 2.46 8.35
CA ALA A 86 1.53 1.65 7.18
C ALA A 86 2.79 1.08 6.47
N ALA A 87 3.88 1.86 6.38
CA ALA A 87 5.14 1.39 5.83
C ALA A 87 5.77 0.28 6.69
N VAL A 88 5.75 0.43 8.01
CA VAL A 88 6.23 -0.59 8.95
C VAL A 88 5.41 -1.88 8.80
N ASP A 89 4.07 -1.78 8.81
CA ASP A 89 3.17 -2.92 8.66
C ASP A 89 3.36 -3.60 7.30
N GLY A 90 3.46 -2.82 6.22
CA GLY A 90 3.74 -3.32 4.87
C GLY A 90 5.06 -4.10 4.79
N ILE A 91 6.12 -3.64 5.43
CA ILE A 91 7.40 -4.35 5.49
C ILE A 91 7.26 -5.67 6.25
N PHE A 92 6.61 -5.70 7.40
CA PHE A 92 6.37 -6.92 8.16
C PHE A 92 5.51 -7.91 7.38
N THR A 93 4.49 -7.41 6.68
CA THR A 93 3.62 -8.21 5.81
C THR A 93 4.42 -8.83 4.67
N LEU A 94 5.27 -8.06 3.97
CA LEU A 94 6.13 -8.58 2.89
C LEU A 94 7.10 -9.66 3.39
N LEU A 95 7.64 -9.51 4.59
CA LEU A 95 8.58 -10.47 5.19
C LEU A 95 7.88 -11.61 5.94
N SER A 96 6.56 -11.65 5.96
CA SER A 96 5.82 -12.72 6.62
C SER A 96 6.08 -14.07 5.94
N PRO A 97 6.13 -15.20 6.70
CA PRO A 97 6.35 -16.52 6.12
C PRO A 97 5.32 -16.92 5.06
N GLU A 98 4.10 -16.41 5.19
CA GLU A 98 2.99 -16.66 4.27
C GLU A 98 3.21 -15.96 2.93
N ASN A 99 3.57 -14.66 2.95
CA ASN A 99 3.89 -13.92 1.74
C ASN A 99 5.18 -14.43 1.06
N ILE A 100 6.18 -14.81 1.84
CA ILE A 100 7.40 -15.44 1.29
C ILE A 100 7.03 -16.76 0.58
N ARG A 101 6.17 -17.59 1.17
CA ARG A 101 5.68 -18.82 0.51
C ARG A 101 4.91 -18.52 -0.77
N THR A 102 4.05 -17.50 -0.75
CA THR A 102 3.29 -17.07 -1.93
C THR A 102 4.22 -16.60 -3.04
N LEU A 103 5.21 -15.76 -2.72
CA LEU A 103 6.22 -15.32 -3.69
C LEU A 103 7.04 -16.49 -4.25
N LEU A 104 7.41 -17.47 -3.43
CA LEU A 104 8.10 -18.67 -3.88
C LEU A 104 7.18 -19.58 -4.72
N GLY A 105 5.88 -19.61 -4.42
CA GLY A 105 4.85 -20.35 -5.16
C GLY A 105 4.67 -19.85 -6.60
N THR A 106 4.92 -18.55 -6.86
CA THR A 106 4.89 -17.96 -8.21
C THR A 106 5.85 -18.66 -9.15
N TYR A 107 7.03 -19.06 -8.66
CA TYR A 107 8.00 -19.83 -9.43
C TYR A 107 7.54 -21.27 -9.72
N SER A 108 6.56 -21.77 -8.97
CA SER A 108 5.97 -23.10 -9.18
C SER A 108 4.77 -23.06 -10.14
N GLY A 109 4.49 -21.91 -10.79
CA GLY A 109 3.41 -21.75 -11.75
C GLY A 109 2.02 -21.54 -11.13
N GLN A 110 1.96 -21.12 -9.87
CA GLN A 110 0.70 -20.66 -9.26
C GLN A 110 0.41 -19.23 -9.69
N ASP A 111 -0.76 -19.00 -10.26
CA ASP A 111 -1.24 -17.65 -10.56
C ASP A 111 -1.54 -16.91 -9.24
N ILE A 112 -0.78 -15.85 -9.00
CA ILE A 112 -1.05 -14.93 -7.89
C ILE A 112 -1.89 -13.78 -8.44
N PRO A 113 -2.97 -13.39 -7.73
CA PRO A 113 -3.74 -12.19 -8.08
C PRO A 113 -2.82 -10.97 -8.21
N ASP A 114 -2.99 -10.18 -9.27
CA ASP A 114 -2.15 -9.00 -9.55
C ASP A 114 -2.09 -8.01 -8.39
N GLU A 115 -3.16 -7.95 -7.58
CA GLU A 115 -3.28 -7.10 -6.39
C GLU A 115 -2.32 -7.52 -5.25
N SER A 116 -1.88 -8.78 -5.23
CA SER A 116 -0.96 -9.32 -4.22
C SER A 116 0.51 -9.29 -4.64
N ARG A 117 0.80 -8.84 -5.86
CA ARG A 117 2.17 -8.75 -6.38
C ARG A 117 2.84 -7.46 -5.87
N PRO A 118 4.09 -7.53 -5.38
CA PRO A 118 4.86 -6.32 -5.10
C PRO A 118 4.98 -5.48 -6.37
N LEU A 119 4.78 -4.17 -6.24
CA LEU A 119 4.98 -3.26 -7.37
C LEU A 119 6.46 -3.22 -7.75
N SER A 120 6.76 -3.59 -9.00
CA SER A 120 8.08 -3.37 -9.56
C SER A 120 8.36 -1.86 -9.75
N PRO A 121 9.61 -1.43 -9.92
CA PRO A 121 9.92 -0.03 -10.25
C PRO A 121 9.16 0.48 -11.50
N ILE A 122 8.92 -0.39 -12.48
CA ILE A 122 8.12 -0.05 -13.66
C ILE A 122 6.63 0.04 -13.30
N GLY A 123 6.10 -0.89 -12.50
CA GLY A 123 4.74 -0.84 -11.98
C GLY A 123 4.49 0.42 -11.15
N LEU A 124 5.46 0.83 -10.31
CA LEU A 124 5.38 2.09 -9.57
C LEU A 124 5.36 3.31 -10.49
N ALA A 125 6.14 3.31 -11.57
CA ALA A 125 6.12 4.40 -12.56
C ALA A 125 4.79 4.46 -13.31
N GLN A 126 4.19 3.32 -13.66
CA GLN A 126 2.87 3.23 -14.29
C GLN A 126 1.77 3.71 -13.33
N ALA A 127 1.79 3.27 -12.07
CA ALA A 127 0.87 3.74 -11.04
C ALA A 127 1.02 5.26 -10.83
N GLY A 128 2.26 5.77 -10.81
CA GLY A 128 2.54 7.20 -10.73
C GLY A 128 1.96 7.98 -11.91
N SER A 129 2.05 7.46 -13.12
CA SER A 129 1.43 8.08 -14.32
C SER A 129 -0.09 8.15 -14.20
N GLN A 130 -0.75 7.05 -13.82
CA GLN A 130 -2.20 7.01 -13.64
C GLN A 130 -2.68 7.94 -12.51
N ILE A 131 -1.89 8.05 -11.43
CA ILE A 131 -2.18 8.94 -10.31
C ILE A 131 -2.01 10.41 -10.73
N ALA A 132 -1.01 10.72 -11.55
CA ALA A 132 -0.77 12.06 -12.07
C ALA A 132 -1.93 12.57 -12.94
N ASP A 133 -2.59 11.69 -13.69
CA ASP A 133 -3.79 12.02 -14.47
C ASP A 133 -4.96 12.48 -13.58
N ASN A 134 -4.99 12.05 -12.32
CA ASN A 134 -5.97 12.45 -11.31
C ASN A 134 -5.57 13.72 -10.52
N GLY A 135 -4.47 14.37 -10.90
CA GLY A 135 -4.01 15.64 -10.33
C GLY A 135 -2.69 15.54 -9.56
N TYR A 136 -1.95 16.64 -9.59
CA TYR A 136 -0.60 16.73 -9.00
C TYR A 136 -0.56 16.46 -7.49
N VAL A 137 -1.63 16.76 -6.75
CA VAL A 137 -1.70 16.50 -5.30
C VAL A 137 -1.54 15.01 -4.99
N ASN A 138 -2.20 14.16 -5.78
CA ASN A 138 -2.12 12.71 -5.63
C ASN A 138 -0.71 12.18 -5.96
N LEU A 139 -0.06 12.77 -6.97
CA LEU A 139 1.33 12.45 -7.29
C LEU A 139 2.29 12.83 -6.15
N PHE A 140 2.13 14.03 -5.56
CA PHE A 140 2.93 14.43 -4.41
C PHE A 140 2.69 13.52 -3.19
N SER A 141 1.46 13.09 -2.97
CA SER A 141 1.13 12.13 -1.90
C SER A 141 1.81 10.78 -2.12
N LEU A 142 1.82 10.27 -3.36
CA LEU A 142 2.56 9.05 -3.71
C LEU A 142 4.06 9.22 -3.46
N LEU A 143 4.65 10.33 -3.90
CA LEU A 143 6.07 10.62 -3.68
C LEU A 143 6.41 10.72 -2.19
N ALA A 144 5.54 11.35 -1.40
CA ALA A 144 5.70 11.42 0.06
C ALA A 144 5.68 10.02 0.68
N PHE A 145 4.70 9.19 0.30
CA PHE A 145 4.63 7.80 0.77
C PHE A 145 5.87 6.99 0.40
N VAL A 146 6.35 7.08 -0.84
CA VAL A 146 7.57 6.39 -1.29
C VAL A 146 8.78 6.84 -0.46
N ASN A 147 8.93 8.14 -0.17
CA ASN A 147 10.02 8.64 0.66
C ASN A 147 9.93 8.12 2.10
N VAL A 148 8.74 8.13 2.71
CA VAL A 148 8.52 7.58 4.06
C VAL A 148 8.84 6.08 4.07
N PHE A 149 8.35 5.33 3.08
CA PHE A 149 8.63 3.90 2.94
C PHE A 149 10.13 3.62 2.85
N LEU A 150 10.86 4.37 1.99
CA LEU A 150 12.32 4.23 1.87
C LEU A 150 13.05 4.57 3.16
N ALA A 151 12.60 5.59 3.91
CA ALA A 151 13.19 5.96 5.19
C ALA A 151 13.00 4.85 6.22
N VAL A 152 11.78 4.31 6.35
CA VAL A 152 11.46 3.20 7.25
C VAL A 152 12.24 1.95 6.86
N PHE A 153 12.27 1.63 5.56
CA PHE A 153 13.00 0.49 5.02
C PHE A 153 14.49 0.59 5.32
N ASN A 154 15.11 1.76 5.13
CA ASN A 154 16.51 1.99 5.46
C ASN A 154 16.81 1.97 6.98
N ALA A 155 15.81 2.22 7.83
CA ALA A 155 15.95 2.13 9.28
C ALA A 155 15.96 0.69 9.81
N ILE A 156 15.63 -0.32 8.99
CA ILE A 156 15.70 -1.73 9.38
C ILE A 156 17.14 -2.08 9.81
N PRO A 157 17.34 -2.75 10.97
CA PRO A 157 18.65 -3.11 11.48
C PRO A 157 19.29 -4.29 10.72
N LEU A 158 19.44 -4.13 9.41
CA LEU A 158 19.92 -5.15 8.49
C LEU A 158 21.01 -4.57 7.57
N ILE A 159 22.16 -5.23 7.48
CA ILE A 159 23.23 -4.85 6.56
C ILE A 159 22.79 -5.31 5.13
N PRO A 160 22.89 -4.46 4.09
CA PRO A 160 23.68 -3.22 3.97
C PRO A 160 22.92 -1.91 4.25
N LEU A 161 21.72 -1.95 4.83
CA LEU A 161 20.91 -0.76 5.10
C LEU A 161 21.52 0.13 6.19
N ASP A 162 21.11 1.40 6.24
CA ASP A 162 21.64 2.37 7.18
C ASP A 162 21.36 1.98 8.65
N GLY A 163 20.16 1.42 8.93
CA GLY A 163 19.81 0.90 10.25
C GLY A 163 20.76 -0.22 10.71
N GLY A 164 21.24 -1.06 9.80
CA GLY A 164 22.25 -2.06 10.08
C GLY A 164 23.60 -1.44 10.48
N ARG A 165 24.00 -0.34 9.84
CA ARG A 165 25.22 0.40 10.19
C ARG A 165 25.11 1.07 11.56
N VAL A 166 23.93 1.65 11.86
CA VAL A 166 23.65 2.24 13.19
C VAL A 166 23.73 1.15 14.26
N LEU A 167 23.10 -0.01 14.02
CA LEU A 167 23.18 -1.15 14.95
C LEU A 167 24.62 -1.61 15.18
N LEU A 168 25.43 -1.73 14.12
CA LEU A 168 26.83 -2.08 14.24
C LEU A 168 27.62 -1.06 15.07
N SER A 169 27.42 0.24 14.80
CA SER A 169 28.08 1.30 15.56
C SER A 169 27.72 1.28 17.04
N LEU A 170 26.45 0.95 17.36
CA LEU A 170 26.00 0.77 18.75
C LEU A 170 26.69 -0.44 19.42
N ILE A 171 26.77 -1.58 18.72
CA ILE A 171 27.43 -2.79 19.22
C ILE A 171 28.92 -2.52 19.44
N GLU A 172 29.61 -1.88 18.50
CA GLU A 172 31.02 -1.50 18.62
C GLU A 172 31.26 -0.52 19.77
N GLY A 173 30.36 0.47 19.94
CA GLY A 173 30.42 1.42 21.05
C GLY A 173 30.27 0.77 22.42
N ILE A 174 29.39 -0.23 22.56
CA ILE A 174 29.16 -0.96 23.83
C ILE A 174 30.29 -1.95 24.10
N THR A 175 30.71 -2.66 23.04
CA THR A 175 31.71 -3.75 23.20
C THR A 175 33.17 -3.26 23.19
N GLY A 176 33.39 -2.04 22.67
CA GLY A 176 34.74 -1.49 22.45
C GLY A 176 35.53 -2.22 21.36
N LYS A 177 34.91 -3.15 20.63
CA LYS A 177 35.54 -3.95 19.58
C LYS A 177 34.95 -3.67 18.21
N LYS A 178 35.80 -3.36 17.22
CA LYS A 178 35.37 -3.23 15.83
C LYS A 178 35.06 -4.60 15.22
N ILE A 179 33.95 -4.68 14.52
CA ILE A 179 33.56 -5.89 13.77
C ILE A 179 34.27 -5.82 12.40
N PRO A 180 35.10 -6.80 12.05
CA PRO A 180 35.81 -6.78 10.77
C PRO A 180 34.85 -6.84 9.58
N ASP A 181 35.07 -5.99 8.59
CA ASP A 181 34.24 -5.90 7.36
C ASP A 181 34.08 -7.25 6.66
N LYS A 182 35.12 -8.10 6.69
CA LYS A 182 35.09 -9.44 6.10
C LYS A 182 33.94 -10.33 6.61
N ASN A 183 33.47 -10.09 7.83
CA ASN A 183 32.36 -10.83 8.42
C ASN A 183 31.02 -10.24 8.01
N LEU A 184 30.98 -9.00 7.57
CA LEU A 184 29.77 -8.26 7.17
C LEU A 184 29.45 -8.49 5.70
N TYR A 185 30.46 -8.67 4.82
CA TYR A 185 30.24 -8.88 3.38
C TYR A 185 29.34 -10.09 3.04
N PRO A 186 29.48 -11.26 3.66
CA PRO A 186 28.59 -12.40 3.35
C PRO A 186 27.14 -12.12 3.70
N ILE A 187 26.91 -11.42 4.82
CA ILE A 187 25.57 -11.04 5.29
C ILE A 187 24.96 -10.03 4.30
N ALA A 188 25.73 -8.98 3.96
CA ALA A 188 25.30 -7.98 3.00
C ALA A 188 24.98 -8.60 1.63
N ALA A 189 25.83 -9.50 1.13
CA ALA A 189 25.62 -10.21 -0.12
C ALA A 189 24.35 -11.05 -0.10
N LEU A 190 24.10 -11.79 0.97
CA LEU A 190 22.87 -12.59 1.14
C LEU A 190 21.62 -11.69 1.08
N VAL A 191 21.64 -10.58 1.81
CA VAL A 191 20.50 -9.65 1.85
C VAL A 191 20.26 -9.03 0.47
N ILE A 192 21.32 -8.62 -0.24
CA ILE A 192 21.20 -8.09 -1.61
C ILE A 192 20.61 -9.15 -2.54
N ILE A 193 21.07 -10.40 -2.46
CA ILE A 193 20.55 -11.51 -3.29
C ILE A 193 19.06 -11.70 -3.03
N VAL A 194 18.62 -11.68 -1.76
CA VAL A 194 17.21 -11.80 -1.40
C VAL A 194 16.38 -10.63 -1.98
N PHE A 195 16.89 -9.40 -1.89
CA PHE A 195 16.17 -8.24 -2.44
C PHE A 195 16.11 -8.26 -3.96
N VAL A 196 17.18 -8.66 -4.62
CA VAL A 196 17.19 -8.82 -6.08
C VAL A 196 16.21 -9.93 -6.49
N PHE A 197 16.18 -11.02 -5.75
CA PHE A 197 15.23 -12.10 -5.97
C PHE A 197 13.78 -11.63 -5.85
N ILE A 198 13.42 -10.94 -4.75
CA ILE A 198 12.09 -10.35 -4.56
C ILE A 198 11.78 -9.35 -5.70
N GLY A 199 12.73 -8.51 -6.10
CA GLY A 199 12.55 -7.56 -7.19
C GLY A 199 12.30 -8.21 -8.55
N ILE A 200 12.91 -9.37 -8.82
CA ILE A 200 12.67 -10.13 -10.06
C ILE A 200 11.30 -10.78 -10.04
N THR A 201 10.79 -11.21 -8.87
CA THR A 201 9.44 -11.79 -8.76
C THR A 201 8.32 -10.79 -8.94
N ALA A 202 8.64 -9.50 -8.84
CA ALA A 202 7.69 -8.41 -9.04
C ALA A 202 7.46 -8.07 -10.54
N PHE A 203 8.14 -8.77 -11.44
CA PHE A 203 7.93 -8.70 -12.89
C PHE A 203 7.08 -9.86 -13.37
#